data_76c0ad21a5ad432f3d041d407df64ddc
#
_entry.id   76c0ad21a5ad432f3d041d407df64ddc
#
_cell.length_a   1.000
_cell.length_b   1.000
_cell.length_c   1.000
_cell.angle_alpha   90.00
_cell.angle_beta   90.00
_cell.angle_gamma   90.00
#
_symmetry.space_group_name_H-M   'P 1'
#
loop_
_entity.id
_entity.type
_entity.pdbx_description
1 polymer ?
#
loop_
_entity_poly.entity_id
_entity_poly.type
_entity_poly.pdbx_seq_one_letter_code
_entity_poly.pdbx_strand_id
1 'polypeptide(L)'
;MNHRKKAVLIVISALLVIGLFAGGFYLKAIGDYKAKVNALTFDEIDLTKVNDGIYEGQCDTGIVRARVQVTVRDYRMESIELLEHENGRGTPAEAILDQMLQNQTTAVDAVSGATCSSKVIRKAVENALSAGLPG
;
A
#
# COMPACT_ATOMS: atom_id res chain seq x y z
N MET A 1 2.53 49.49 22.52
CA MET A 1 2.19 48.11 22.78
C MET A 1 3.11 47.54 23.84
N ASN A 2 2.55 46.93 24.86
CA ASN A 2 3.28 46.42 26.02
C ASN A 2 4.17 45.22 25.59
N HIS A 3 5.36 45.11 26.17
CA HIS A 3 6.33 44.03 25.85
C HIS A 3 5.69 42.64 25.86
N ARG A 4 4.78 42.38 26.81
CA ARG A 4 4.04 41.13 26.90
C ARG A 4 3.16 40.85 25.69
N LYS A 5 2.50 41.87 25.12
CA LYS A 5 1.65 41.75 23.92
C LYS A 5 2.50 41.49 22.68
N LYS A 6 3.67 42.10 22.57
CA LYS A 6 4.63 41.85 21.47
C LYS A 6 5.15 40.41 21.53
N ALA A 7 5.51 39.90 22.71
CA ALA A 7 5.97 38.52 22.89
C ALA A 7 4.88 37.51 22.52
N VAL A 8 3.63 37.74 22.92
CA VAL A 8 2.50 36.89 22.57
C VAL A 8 2.26 36.84 21.05
N LEU A 9 2.32 38.02 20.38
CA LEU A 9 2.16 38.08 18.93
C LEU A 9 3.27 37.32 18.19
N ILE A 10 4.51 37.41 18.66
CA ILE A 10 5.65 36.68 18.08
C ILE A 10 5.44 35.18 18.22
N VAL A 11 5.01 34.73 19.40
CA VAL A 11 4.74 33.28 19.62
C VAL A 11 3.59 32.80 18.72
N ILE A 12 2.51 33.55 18.62
CA ILE A 12 1.38 33.17 17.75
C ILE A 12 1.81 33.12 16.30
N SER A 13 2.58 34.10 15.82
CA SER A 13 3.06 34.09 14.43
C SER A 13 4.01 32.94 14.15
N ALA A 14 4.88 32.59 15.10
CA ALA A 14 5.77 31.45 14.98
C ALA A 14 4.99 30.12 14.91
N LEU A 15 3.95 29.96 15.73
CA LEU A 15 3.10 28.77 15.72
C LEU A 15 2.31 28.65 14.40
N LEU A 16 1.82 29.80 13.85
CA LEU A 16 1.16 29.81 12.56
C LEU A 16 2.10 29.39 11.42
N VAL A 17 3.34 29.88 11.42
CA VAL A 17 4.33 29.53 10.41
C VAL A 17 4.66 28.03 10.50
N ILE A 18 4.87 27.51 11.70
CA ILE A 18 5.13 26.07 11.92
C ILE A 18 3.94 25.23 11.43
N GLY A 19 2.72 25.65 11.74
CA GLY A 19 1.50 24.98 11.30
C GLY A 19 1.36 24.95 9.76
N LEU A 20 1.70 26.06 9.10
CA LEU A 20 1.68 26.15 7.62
C LEU A 20 2.75 25.23 7.00
N PHE A 21 3.97 25.20 7.55
CA PHE A 21 5.03 24.31 7.09
C PHE A 21 4.66 22.83 7.28
N ALA A 22 4.17 22.48 8.46
CA ALA A 22 3.74 21.11 8.75
C ALA A 22 2.57 20.68 7.86
N GLY A 23 1.59 21.56 7.65
CA GLY A 23 0.46 21.31 6.74
C GLY A 23 0.90 21.14 5.29
N GLY A 24 1.80 22.00 4.80
CA GLY A 24 2.36 21.89 3.45
C GLY A 24 3.15 20.59 3.25
N PHE A 25 3.96 20.21 4.22
CA PHE A 25 4.71 18.96 4.19
C PHE A 25 3.77 17.74 4.18
N TYR A 26 2.73 17.76 4.99
CA TYR A 26 1.72 16.71 5.04
C TYR A 26 0.97 16.56 3.72
N LEU A 27 0.52 17.67 3.13
CA LEU A 27 -0.16 17.66 1.83
C LEU A 27 0.74 17.13 0.71
N LYS A 28 2.02 17.48 0.73
CA LYS A 28 3.00 16.95 -0.22
C LYS A 28 3.15 15.44 -0.05
N ALA A 29 3.27 14.94 1.17
CA ALA A 29 3.39 13.51 1.45
C ALA A 29 2.17 12.73 0.93
N ILE A 30 0.95 13.26 1.10
CA ILE A 30 -0.28 12.66 0.57
C ILE A 30 -0.26 12.68 -0.96
N GLY A 31 0.15 13.79 -1.57
CA GLY A 31 0.27 13.91 -3.02
C GLY A 31 1.25 12.91 -3.61
N ASP A 32 2.43 12.77 -3.02
CA ASP A 32 3.45 11.80 -3.42
C ASP A 32 2.95 10.36 -3.27
N TYR A 33 2.25 10.06 -2.18
CA TYR A 33 1.63 8.75 -1.95
C TYR A 33 0.59 8.41 -3.03
N LYS A 34 -0.33 9.32 -3.31
CA LYS A 34 -1.35 9.13 -4.35
C LYS A 34 -0.72 8.96 -5.72
N ALA A 35 0.32 9.74 -6.03
CA ALA A 35 1.05 9.61 -7.28
C ALA A 35 1.71 8.23 -7.41
N LYS A 36 2.33 7.72 -6.34
CA LYS A 36 2.92 6.38 -6.32
C LYS A 36 1.88 5.29 -6.53
N VAL A 37 0.73 5.38 -5.84
CA VAL A 37 -0.36 4.41 -6.02
C VAL A 37 -0.93 4.45 -7.44
N ASN A 38 -1.11 5.63 -8.01
CA ASN A 38 -1.63 5.78 -9.37
C ASN A 38 -0.61 5.35 -10.44
N ALA A 39 0.67 5.40 -10.13
CA ALA A 39 1.74 4.93 -11.02
C ALA A 39 1.94 3.41 -10.97
N LEU A 40 1.31 2.71 -10.03
CA LEU A 40 1.39 1.25 -9.97
C LEU A 40 0.81 0.63 -11.23
N THR A 41 1.60 -0.20 -11.88
CA THR A 41 1.16 -1.03 -12.99
C THR A 41 0.86 -2.43 -12.48
N PHE A 42 -0.18 -3.04 -13.03
CA PHE A 42 -0.61 -4.37 -12.66
C PHE A 42 -0.47 -5.29 -13.85
N ASP A 43 0.21 -6.39 -13.65
CA ASP A 43 0.39 -7.43 -14.65
C ASP A 43 -0.40 -8.66 -14.21
N GLU A 44 -1.14 -9.26 -15.13
CA GLU A 44 -1.76 -10.55 -14.86
C GLU A 44 -0.69 -11.64 -14.94
N ILE A 45 -0.44 -12.30 -13.81
CA ILE A 45 0.54 -13.37 -13.73
C ILE A 45 -0.12 -14.69 -14.10
N ASP A 46 0.43 -15.35 -15.10
CA ASP A 46 -0.01 -16.69 -15.51
C ASP A 46 0.50 -17.73 -14.50
N LEU A 47 -0.39 -18.23 -13.67
CA LEU A 47 -0.06 -19.20 -12.63
C LEU A 47 0.54 -20.51 -13.18
N THR A 48 0.24 -20.86 -14.43
CA THR A 48 0.82 -22.06 -15.05
C THR A 48 2.33 -21.94 -15.29
N LYS A 49 2.86 -20.73 -15.21
CA LYS A 49 4.29 -20.44 -15.37
C LYS A 49 5.01 -20.24 -14.04
N VAL A 50 4.26 -20.15 -12.94
CA VAL A 50 4.84 -19.98 -11.61
C VAL A 50 5.22 -21.34 -11.06
N ASN A 51 6.49 -21.50 -10.66
CA ASN A 51 6.97 -22.73 -10.05
C ASN A 51 6.36 -22.93 -8.65
N ASP A 52 6.23 -24.19 -8.23
CA ASP A 52 5.84 -24.49 -6.86
C ASP A 52 6.81 -23.89 -5.86
N GLY A 53 6.31 -23.29 -4.80
CA GLY A 53 7.13 -22.71 -3.76
C GLY A 53 6.37 -21.72 -2.90
N ILE A 54 7.11 -21.11 -1.99
CA ILE A 54 6.62 -20.06 -1.10
C ILE A 54 7.38 -18.79 -1.45
N TYR A 55 6.65 -17.73 -1.78
CA TYR A 55 7.22 -16.48 -2.26
C TYR A 55 6.74 -15.32 -1.43
N GLU A 56 7.64 -14.42 -1.09
CA GLU A 56 7.29 -13.15 -0.46
C GLU A 56 7.30 -12.04 -1.49
N GLY A 57 6.32 -11.14 -1.39
CA GLY A 57 6.25 -9.93 -2.17
C GLY A 57 5.86 -8.75 -1.29
N GLN A 58 6.35 -7.58 -1.65
CA GLN A 58 6.04 -6.35 -0.93
C GLN A 58 5.74 -5.21 -1.90
N CYS A 59 4.97 -4.25 -1.42
CA CYS A 59 4.76 -2.97 -2.07
C CYS A 59 4.78 -1.88 -1.01
N ASP A 60 5.62 -0.88 -1.20
CA ASP A 60 5.78 0.25 -0.31
C ASP A 60 5.56 1.54 -1.08
N THR A 61 4.54 2.30 -0.70
CA THR A 61 4.22 3.59 -1.30
C THR A 61 4.59 4.77 -0.39
N GLY A 62 5.29 4.50 0.70
CA GLY A 62 5.71 5.46 1.70
C GLY A 62 4.72 5.61 2.86
N ILE A 63 3.42 5.72 2.59
CA ILE A 63 2.37 5.81 3.61
C ILE A 63 1.74 4.43 3.85
N VAL A 64 1.32 3.75 2.80
CA VAL A 64 0.78 2.40 2.89
C VAL A 64 1.82 1.40 2.42
N ARG A 65 1.98 0.35 3.19
CA ARG A 65 2.96 -0.71 2.96
C ARG A 65 2.30 -2.05 3.18
N ALA A 66 2.55 -3.00 2.29
CA ALA A 66 2.07 -4.36 2.45
C ALA A 66 3.16 -5.37 2.11
N ARG A 67 3.22 -6.44 2.86
CA ARG A 67 4.08 -7.59 2.59
C ARG A 67 3.26 -8.86 2.74
N VAL A 68 3.33 -9.71 1.74
CA VAL A 68 2.56 -10.94 1.68
C VAL A 68 3.47 -12.14 1.43
N GLN A 69 3.00 -13.29 1.83
CA GLN A 69 3.60 -14.59 1.50
C GLN A 69 2.58 -15.40 0.72
N VAL A 70 2.94 -15.84 -0.47
CA VAL A 70 2.08 -16.63 -1.35
C VAL A 70 2.67 -18.04 -1.48
N THR A 71 1.86 -19.04 -1.22
CA THR A 71 2.21 -20.43 -1.46
C THR A 71 1.57 -20.87 -2.77
N VAL A 72 2.40 -21.34 -3.70
CA VAL A 72 1.96 -21.88 -5.00
C VAL A 72 2.26 -23.36 -5.07
N ARG A 73 1.26 -24.14 -5.46
CA ARG A 73 1.38 -25.57 -5.67
C ARG A 73 0.44 -26.00 -6.79
N ASP A 74 0.94 -26.84 -7.69
CA ASP A 74 0.17 -27.40 -8.80
C ASP A 74 -0.53 -26.31 -9.64
N TYR A 75 0.21 -25.23 -9.95
CA TYR A 75 -0.25 -24.08 -10.73
C TYR A 75 -1.39 -23.29 -10.07
N ARG A 76 -1.54 -23.38 -8.77
CA ARG A 76 -2.57 -22.70 -8.02
C ARG A 76 -1.97 -21.97 -6.82
N MET A 77 -2.55 -20.83 -6.51
CA MET A 77 -2.31 -20.19 -5.21
C MET A 77 -3.03 -20.99 -4.14
N GLU A 78 -2.27 -21.66 -3.28
CA GLU A 78 -2.79 -22.46 -2.18
C GLU A 78 -3.19 -21.55 -0.99
N SER A 79 -2.34 -20.57 -0.71
CA SER A 79 -2.60 -19.60 0.37
C SER A 79 -1.93 -18.27 0.09
N ILE A 80 -2.51 -17.22 0.65
CA ILE A 80 -1.91 -15.88 0.68
C ILE A 80 -1.97 -15.42 2.15
N GLU A 81 -0.82 -15.20 2.75
CA GLU A 81 -0.71 -14.71 4.11
C GLU A 81 -0.24 -13.25 4.08
N LEU A 82 -0.98 -12.37 4.76
CA LEU A 82 -0.60 -10.98 4.92
C LEU A 82 0.34 -10.86 6.12
N LEU A 83 1.62 -10.65 5.83
CA LEU A 83 2.66 -10.56 6.87
C LEU A 83 2.71 -9.17 7.49
N GLU A 84 2.44 -8.14 6.70
CA GLU A 84 2.53 -6.74 7.13
C GLU A 84 1.58 -5.89 6.31
N HIS A 85 0.82 -5.03 6.99
CA HIS A 85 -0.03 -4.03 6.35
C HIS A 85 -0.08 -2.78 7.25
N GLU A 86 0.72 -1.78 6.90
CA GLU A 86 0.85 -0.55 7.67
C GLU A 86 0.09 0.60 7.02
N ASN A 87 -0.56 1.40 7.87
CA ASN A 87 -1.26 2.65 7.51
C ASN A 87 -2.33 2.49 6.44
N GLY A 88 -2.78 1.26 6.20
CA GLY A 88 -3.88 0.98 5.28
C GLY A 88 -5.23 0.90 5.98
N ARG A 89 -6.29 0.77 5.18
CA ARG A 89 -7.63 0.48 5.67
C ARG A 89 -7.81 -1.03 5.89
N GLY A 90 -6.96 -1.57 6.73
CA GLY A 90 -6.87 -2.90 7.31
C GLY A 90 -7.81 -3.97 6.77
N THR A 91 -8.67 -4.48 7.64
CA THR A 91 -9.56 -5.62 7.37
C THR A 91 -10.40 -5.53 6.08
N PRO A 92 -11.00 -4.38 5.69
CA PRO A 92 -11.73 -4.34 4.43
C PRO A 92 -10.87 -4.59 3.19
N ALA A 93 -9.63 -4.05 3.16
CA ALA A 93 -8.73 -4.25 2.04
C ALA A 93 -8.21 -5.68 1.95
N GLU A 94 -8.11 -6.37 3.08
CA GLU A 94 -7.64 -7.76 3.16
C GLU A 94 -8.63 -8.74 2.51
N ALA A 95 -9.90 -8.36 2.35
CA ALA A 95 -10.90 -9.20 1.68
C ALA A 95 -10.55 -9.53 0.23
N ILE A 96 -9.69 -8.73 -0.44
CA ILE A 96 -9.23 -9.04 -1.79
C ILE A 96 -8.39 -10.31 -1.87
N LEU A 97 -7.71 -10.68 -0.78
CA LEU A 97 -6.89 -11.90 -0.71
C LEU A 97 -7.76 -13.15 -0.90
N ASP A 98 -8.91 -13.18 -0.25
CA ASP A 98 -9.86 -14.28 -0.40
C ASP A 98 -10.42 -14.34 -1.82
N GLN A 99 -10.71 -13.18 -2.42
CA GLN A 99 -11.16 -13.12 -3.82
C GLN A 99 -10.08 -13.63 -4.79
N MET A 100 -8.82 -13.28 -4.55
CA MET A 100 -7.70 -13.77 -5.37
C MET A 100 -7.57 -15.29 -5.27
N LEU A 101 -7.70 -15.85 -4.07
CA LEU A 101 -7.67 -17.31 -3.88
C LEU A 101 -8.85 -18.02 -4.53
N GLN A 102 -10.05 -17.48 -4.37
CA GLN A 102 -11.25 -18.06 -4.97
C GLN A 102 -11.22 -18.05 -6.49
N ASN A 103 -10.77 -16.94 -7.07
CA ASN A 103 -10.74 -16.72 -8.52
C ASN A 103 -9.42 -17.15 -9.17
N GLN A 104 -8.39 -17.46 -8.36
CA GLN A 104 -7.05 -17.83 -8.84
C GLN A 104 -6.45 -16.80 -9.79
N THR A 105 -6.60 -15.53 -9.43
CA THR A 105 -6.06 -14.39 -10.18
C THR A 105 -5.80 -13.21 -9.25
N THR A 106 -4.85 -12.37 -9.61
CA THR A 106 -4.64 -11.08 -8.94
C THR A 106 -5.54 -9.97 -9.49
N ALA A 107 -6.18 -10.20 -10.63
CA ALA A 107 -7.07 -9.25 -11.28
C ALA A 107 -8.45 -9.22 -10.62
N VAL A 108 -8.50 -8.74 -9.38
CA VAL A 108 -9.71 -8.56 -8.58
C VAL A 108 -10.00 -7.09 -8.35
N ASP A 109 -11.27 -6.75 -8.16
CA ASP A 109 -11.68 -5.37 -7.91
C ASP A 109 -11.21 -4.88 -6.54
N ALA A 110 -10.84 -3.60 -6.48
CA ALA A 110 -10.50 -2.95 -5.22
C ALA A 110 -11.74 -2.85 -4.31
N VAL A 111 -11.51 -2.98 -3.02
CA VAL A 111 -12.57 -2.84 -2.01
C VAL A 111 -12.99 -1.37 -1.92
N SER A 112 -14.30 -1.11 -2.00
CA SER A 112 -14.86 0.23 -1.87
C SER A 112 -14.46 0.86 -0.53
N GLY A 113 -13.96 2.10 -0.56
CA GLY A 113 -13.44 2.80 0.62
C GLY A 113 -12.02 2.42 1.01
N ALA A 114 -11.41 1.42 0.36
CA ALA A 114 -10.03 0.96 0.60
C ALA A 114 -9.26 0.75 -0.72
N THR A 115 -9.52 1.58 -1.73
CA THR A 115 -8.95 1.43 -3.08
C THR A 115 -7.44 1.46 -3.09
N CYS A 116 -6.82 2.41 -2.41
CA CYS A 116 -5.37 2.54 -2.37
C CYS A 116 -4.71 1.35 -1.68
N SER A 117 -5.23 0.94 -0.52
CA SER A 117 -4.73 -0.23 0.21
C SER A 117 -4.91 -1.52 -0.60
N SER A 118 -6.05 -1.68 -1.27
CA SER A 118 -6.31 -2.81 -2.16
C SER A 118 -5.29 -2.90 -3.30
N LYS A 119 -4.95 -1.77 -3.93
CA LYS A 119 -3.93 -1.71 -4.99
C LYS A 119 -2.55 -2.09 -4.46
N VAL A 120 -2.19 -1.62 -3.28
CA VAL A 120 -0.88 -1.93 -2.65
C VAL A 120 -0.79 -3.43 -2.33
N ILE A 121 -1.82 -4.01 -1.75
CA ILE A 121 -1.88 -5.45 -1.45
C ILE A 121 -1.82 -6.28 -2.74
N ARG A 122 -2.60 -5.91 -3.76
CA ARG A 122 -2.57 -6.57 -5.06
C ARG A 122 -1.15 -6.57 -5.65
N LYS A 123 -0.48 -5.43 -5.63
CA LYS A 123 0.88 -5.32 -6.14
C LYS A 123 1.87 -6.18 -5.36
N ALA A 124 1.72 -6.27 -4.05
CA ALA A 124 2.53 -7.15 -3.22
C ALA A 124 2.37 -8.63 -3.63
N VAL A 125 1.13 -9.07 -3.88
CA VAL A 125 0.86 -10.44 -4.37
C VAL A 125 1.46 -10.67 -5.75
N GLU A 126 1.30 -9.73 -6.68
CA GLU A 126 1.93 -9.83 -8.00
C GLU A 126 3.45 -9.93 -7.92
N ASN A 127 4.07 -9.14 -7.05
CA ASN A 127 5.52 -9.20 -6.84
C ASN A 127 5.97 -10.54 -6.28
N ALA A 128 5.19 -11.12 -5.36
CA ALA A 128 5.46 -12.47 -4.84
C ALA A 128 5.39 -13.52 -5.95
N LEU A 129 4.35 -13.51 -6.75
CA LEU A 129 4.17 -14.46 -7.86
C LEU A 129 5.26 -14.29 -8.92
N SER A 130 5.67 -13.07 -9.20
CA SER A 130 6.76 -12.78 -10.15
C SER A 130 8.08 -13.43 -9.73
N ALA A 131 8.33 -13.57 -8.44
CA ALA A 131 9.52 -14.23 -7.93
C ALA A 131 9.54 -15.73 -8.25
N GLY A 132 8.40 -16.35 -8.50
CA GLY A 132 8.26 -17.75 -8.89
C GLY A 132 8.29 -18.01 -10.39
N LEU A 133 8.34 -16.96 -11.21
CA LEU A 133 8.45 -17.09 -12.66
C LEU A 133 9.88 -17.54 -13.03
N PRO A 134 10.03 -18.39 -14.07
CA PRO A 134 11.36 -18.75 -14.57
C PRO A 134 12.04 -17.47 -15.10
N GLY A 135 13.24 -17.24 -14.61
CA GLY A 135 14.04 -16.05 -14.92
C GLY A 135 14.65 -16.05 -16.30
#